data_38d3da3aa5a5f41c0ae86bee0c1d1816
#
_entry.id   38d3da3aa5a5f41c0ae86bee0c1d1816
#
_cell.length_a   1.000
_cell.length_b   1.000
_cell.length_c   1.000
_cell.angle_alpha   90.00
_cell.angle_beta   90.00
_cell.angle_gamma   90.00
#
_symmetry.space_group_name_H-M   'P 1'
#
loop_
_entity.id
_entity.type
_entity.pdbx_description
1 polymer ?
#
loop_
_entity_poly.entity_id
_entity_poly.type
_entity_poly.pdbx_seq_one_letter_code
_entity_poly.pdbx_strand_id
1 'polypeptide(L)'
;MFARNLFALTAVATMAGAVMLPGVALAQSKDIKIAHIYSKTGPLEAYGKQTATGFMMGLDYATGGTMMVNGKKLVVIEKDDQGKPDLGKSLLATAYSDDKADLAVGPTSSGVALAMLPVAEEYKKILLVEPAVADSITGDKWNKYIFRTGRNSSQDAISNAVAQDKAGTSIATLAQDYAFGRDGVKAFKESIKSAKIVHEEYLPTTTTDFTAGAQRLIDKLKDQPGRKVIWIIWAGGGGNPFKIVDMDLKRYNIEIATGGNILPAMVAYKQFPGMEGATYYYFGMPKNPTNDAMVARHYSQFKSPPDFFTAGGFSAAMAVVTALKNSKGDASANALIKTMEGMSFDTPKGKMNFRKEDHQAMQSMYHFKIKNDPAFAWGVPELVREIKAEEMNVPIRNKRQ
;
A
#
# COMPACT_ATOMS: atom_id res chain seq x y z
N MET A 1 96.05 -52.89 -2.92
CA MET A 1 95.92 -51.63 -2.20
C MET A 1 94.76 -50.88 -2.81
N PHE A 2 93.80 -50.74 -2.05
CA PHE A 2 92.62 -49.85 -2.20
C PHE A 2 91.87 -49.76 -3.54
N ALA A 3 90.77 -50.52 -3.64
CA ALA A 3 89.69 -50.37 -4.59
C ALA A 3 88.71 -49.31 -4.08
N ARG A 4 88.27 -48.38 -4.92
CA ARG A 4 87.16 -47.48 -4.64
C ARG A 4 85.99 -47.85 -5.53
N ASN A 5 84.94 -48.40 -4.92
CA ASN A 5 83.68 -48.68 -5.55
C ASN A 5 82.85 -47.36 -5.71
N LEU A 6 82.45 -47.06 -6.91
CA LEU A 6 81.47 -45.99 -7.25
C LEU A 6 80.11 -46.60 -7.36
N PHE A 7 79.18 -46.25 -6.46
CA PHE A 7 77.77 -46.53 -6.58
C PHE A 7 77.06 -45.40 -7.37
N ALA A 8 76.49 -45.75 -8.49
CA ALA A 8 75.64 -44.84 -9.24
C ALA A 8 74.21 -44.93 -8.69
N LEU A 9 73.68 -43.85 -8.17
CA LEU A 9 72.27 -43.70 -7.80
C LEU A 9 71.48 -43.16 -9.01
N THR A 10 70.57 -43.99 -9.53
CA THR A 10 69.59 -43.57 -10.53
C THR A 10 68.40 -42.94 -9.83
N ALA A 11 68.16 -41.65 -10.02
CA ALA A 11 67.02 -40.92 -9.54
C ALA A 11 65.89 -41.09 -10.55
N VAL A 12 64.79 -41.74 -10.13
CA VAL A 12 63.52 -41.81 -10.89
C VAL A 12 62.72 -40.58 -10.52
N ALA A 13 62.58 -39.66 -11.46
CA ALA A 13 61.71 -38.48 -11.33
C ALA A 13 60.23 -38.85 -11.67
N THR A 14 59.39 -39.02 -10.67
CA THR A 14 57.93 -39.13 -10.81
C THR A 14 57.34 -37.77 -11.10
N MET A 15 56.91 -37.50 -12.33
CA MET A 15 56.07 -36.34 -12.69
C MET A 15 54.65 -36.59 -12.17
N ALA A 16 54.26 -35.95 -11.09
CA ALA A 16 52.88 -35.83 -10.65
C ALA A 16 52.18 -34.80 -11.53
N GLY A 17 51.38 -35.26 -12.50
CA GLY A 17 50.51 -34.42 -13.29
C GLY A 17 49.39 -33.87 -12.40
N ALA A 18 49.44 -32.59 -12.06
CA ALA A 18 48.32 -31.88 -11.43
C ALA A 18 47.21 -31.69 -12.47
N VAL A 19 46.17 -32.53 -12.37
CA VAL A 19 44.90 -32.31 -13.10
C VAL A 19 44.25 -31.06 -12.48
N MET A 20 44.41 -29.91 -13.10
CA MET A 20 43.59 -28.72 -12.81
C MET A 20 42.17 -29.00 -13.30
N LEU A 21 41.24 -29.35 -12.38
CA LEU A 21 39.82 -29.31 -12.64
C LEU A 21 39.46 -27.81 -12.92
N PRO A 22 38.77 -27.50 -14.03
CA PRO A 22 38.27 -26.17 -14.25
C PRO A 22 37.31 -25.83 -13.11
N GLY A 23 37.71 -24.91 -12.24
CA GLY A 23 36.82 -24.35 -11.24
C GLY A 23 35.63 -23.76 -11.97
N VAL A 24 34.47 -24.36 -11.82
CA VAL A 24 33.22 -23.75 -12.25
C VAL A 24 33.09 -22.48 -11.39
N ALA A 25 33.51 -21.38 -11.93
CA ALA A 25 33.18 -20.07 -11.37
C ALA A 25 31.64 -19.98 -11.43
N LEU A 26 30.98 -20.30 -10.31
CA LEU A 26 29.57 -19.97 -10.14
C LEU A 26 29.50 -18.46 -10.32
N ALA A 27 29.08 -18.00 -11.49
CA ALA A 27 28.78 -16.61 -11.73
C ALA A 27 27.81 -16.19 -10.63
N GLN A 28 28.27 -15.37 -9.69
CA GLN A 28 27.48 -14.86 -8.59
C GLN A 28 26.26 -14.17 -9.21
N SER A 29 25.10 -14.73 -9.01
CA SER A 29 23.88 -14.20 -9.62
C SER A 29 23.69 -12.77 -9.11
N LYS A 30 23.48 -11.82 -10.03
CA LYS A 30 23.30 -10.40 -9.70
C LYS A 30 22.15 -10.24 -8.71
N ASP A 31 22.38 -9.51 -7.62
CA ASP A 31 21.35 -9.14 -6.64
C ASP A 31 20.16 -8.45 -7.32
N ILE A 32 18.97 -8.61 -6.77
CA ILE A 32 17.78 -7.88 -7.20
C ILE A 32 17.62 -6.68 -6.28
N LYS A 33 17.73 -5.48 -6.84
CA LYS A 33 17.60 -4.21 -6.13
C LYS A 33 16.19 -3.66 -6.23
N ILE A 34 15.59 -3.37 -5.08
CA ILE A 34 14.24 -2.82 -4.95
C ILE A 34 14.35 -1.44 -4.32
N ALA A 35 14.00 -0.39 -5.07
CA ALA A 35 13.89 0.94 -4.48
C ALA A 35 12.56 1.06 -3.73
N HIS A 36 12.60 1.33 -2.42
CA HIS A 36 11.42 1.64 -1.64
C HIS A 36 11.37 3.14 -1.37
N ILE A 37 10.50 3.84 -2.11
CA ILE A 37 10.34 5.29 -2.03
C ILE A 37 9.05 5.58 -1.31
N TYR A 38 9.12 6.24 -0.15
CA TYR A 38 7.96 6.48 0.70
C TYR A 38 8.16 7.73 1.56
N SER A 39 7.10 8.26 2.16
CA SER A 39 7.19 9.37 3.11
C SER A 39 7.74 8.87 4.45
N LYS A 40 9.07 8.79 4.57
CA LYS A 40 9.77 8.44 5.81
C LYS A 40 9.69 9.55 6.83
N THR A 41 9.54 10.79 6.34
CA THR A 41 9.28 12.01 7.11
C THR A 41 8.12 12.81 6.46
N GLY A 42 7.64 13.85 7.15
CA GLY A 42 6.59 14.73 6.66
C GLY A 42 5.18 14.30 7.05
N PRO A 43 4.13 14.90 6.42
CA PRO A 43 2.75 14.76 6.87
C PRO A 43 2.19 13.34 6.85
N LEU A 44 2.78 12.45 6.07
CA LEU A 44 2.37 11.04 5.93
C LEU A 44 3.36 10.05 6.55
N GLU A 45 4.27 10.54 7.41
CA GLU A 45 5.33 9.73 8.05
C GLU A 45 4.79 8.45 8.69
N ALA A 46 3.72 8.55 9.49
CA ALA A 46 3.14 7.39 10.16
C ALA A 46 2.71 6.30 9.18
N TYR A 47 2.15 6.69 8.03
CA TYR A 47 1.72 5.77 6.98
C TYR A 47 2.90 5.13 6.25
N GLY A 48 3.87 5.96 5.86
CA GLY A 48 5.08 5.49 5.18
C GLY A 48 5.88 4.51 6.03
N LYS A 49 6.08 4.81 7.32
CA LYS A 49 6.79 3.92 8.25
C LYS A 49 6.09 2.58 8.46
N GLN A 50 4.74 2.57 8.56
CA GLN A 50 3.97 1.33 8.65
C GLN A 50 4.12 0.50 7.37
N THR A 51 4.04 1.13 6.19
CA THR A 51 4.25 0.45 4.91
C THR A 51 5.65 -0.15 4.83
N ALA A 52 6.69 0.60 5.22
CA ALA A 52 8.08 0.10 5.21
C ALA A 52 8.27 -1.08 6.16
N THR A 53 7.73 -1.00 7.39
CA THR A 53 7.75 -2.10 8.34
C THR A 53 7.09 -3.35 7.76
N GLY A 54 5.89 -3.20 7.20
CA GLY A 54 5.16 -4.30 6.58
C GLY A 54 5.89 -4.89 5.38
N PHE A 55 6.48 -4.05 4.53
CA PHE A 55 7.24 -4.49 3.36
C PHE A 55 8.43 -5.36 3.75
N MET A 56 9.25 -4.92 4.71
CA MET A 56 10.39 -5.71 5.19
C MET A 56 9.96 -7.01 5.88
N MET A 57 8.91 -6.97 6.70
CA MET A 57 8.35 -8.18 7.33
C MET A 57 7.82 -9.17 6.29
N GLY A 58 7.17 -8.68 5.24
CA GLY A 58 6.63 -9.48 4.16
C GLY A 58 7.71 -10.11 3.29
N LEU A 59 8.81 -9.37 2.97
CA LEU A 59 9.96 -9.92 2.26
C LEU A 59 10.59 -11.07 3.05
N ASP A 60 10.81 -10.87 4.34
CA ASP A 60 11.38 -11.89 5.20
C ASP A 60 10.46 -13.12 5.29
N TYR A 61 9.17 -12.93 5.49
CA TYR A 61 8.19 -14.01 5.51
C TYR A 61 8.13 -14.79 4.18
N ALA A 62 8.02 -14.10 3.06
CA ALA A 62 7.87 -14.71 1.73
C ALA A 62 9.13 -15.45 1.24
N THR A 63 10.29 -15.10 1.80
CA THR A 63 11.58 -15.74 1.51
C THR A 63 12.03 -16.74 2.57
N GLY A 64 11.21 -16.97 3.60
CA GLY A 64 11.57 -17.86 4.72
C GLY A 64 12.78 -17.36 5.52
N GLY A 65 12.94 -16.06 5.67
CA GLY A 65 14.03 -15.42 6.41
C GLY A 65 15.33 -15.25 5.62
N THR A 66 15.41 -15.75 4.41
CA THR A 66 16.69 -15.79 3.64
C THR A 66 16.97 -14.49 2.87
N MET A 67 15.95 -13.68 2.63
CA MET A 67 16.00 -12.52 1.72
C MET A 67 16.55 -12.90 0.32
N MET A 68 16.24 -14.12 -0.15
CA MET A 68 16.69 -14.63 -1.45
C MET A 68 15.52 -15.19 -2.26
N VAL A 69 15.57 -14.99 -3.57
CA VAL A 69 14.62 -15.58 -4.54
C VAL A 69 15.41 -16.15 -5.72
N ASN A 70 15.23 -17.43 -6.00
CA ASN A 70 15.89 -18.14 -7.10
C ASN A 70 17.42 -17.90 -7.14
N GLY A 71 18.06 -17.98 -5.96
CA GLY A 71 19.51 -17.80 -5.82
C GLY A 71 20.01 -16.34 -5.88
N LYS A 72 19.10 -15.36 -5.99
CA LYS A 72 19.44 -13.93 -5.99
C LYS A 72 19.03 -13.27 -4.69
N LYS A 73 19.90 -12.45 -4.12
CA LYS A 73 19.61 -11.67 -2.91
C LYS A 73 18.71 -10.48 -3.24
N LEU A 74 17.71 -10.23 -2.39
CA LEU A 74 16.91 -9.02 -2.43
C LEU A 74 17.60 -7.93 -1.62
N VAL A 75 17.83 -6.79 -2.25
CA VAL A 75 18.45 -5.60 -1.62
C VAL A 75 17.44 -4.45 -1.71
N VAL A 76 17.00 -3.95 -0.56
CA VAL A 76 16.07 -2.82 -0.48
C VAL A 76 16.86 -1.53 -0.28
N ILE A 77 16.58 -0.52 -1.15
CA ILE A 77 17.17 0.82 -1.10
C ILE A 77 16.06 1.78 -0.70
N GLU A 78 16.07 2.25 0.53
CA GLU A 78 15.08 3.20 1.03
C GLU A 78 15.38 4.63 0.60
N LYS A 79 14.32 5.36 0.22
CA LYS A 79 14.38 6.80 -0.13
C LYS A 79 13.20 7.53 0.47
N ASP A 80 13.43 8.72 1.02
CA ASP A 80 12.42 9.56 1.65
C ASP A 80 11.89 10.63 0.69
N ASP A 81 10.65 10.50 0.25
CA ASP A 81 9.98 11.49 -0.62
C ASP A 81 9.40 12.69 0.13
N GLN A 82 9.35 12.65 1.47
CA GLN A 82 8.79 13.70 2.34
C GLN A 82 7.35 14.10 1.97
N GLY A 83 6.63 13.30 1.19
CA GLY A 83 5.33 13.64 0.61
C GLY A 83 5.40 14.71 -0.51
N LYS A 84 6.60 14.97 -1.08
CA LYS A 84 6.84 16.00 -2.10
C LYS A 84 6.90 15.39 -3.49
N PRO A 85 5.99 15.74 -4.44
CA PRO A 85 5.93 15.16 -5.78
C PRO A 85 7.25 15.27 -6.57
N ASP A 86 7.88 16.45 -6.60
CA ASP A 86 9.12 16.67 -7.34
C ASP A 86 10.29 15.87 -6.78
N LEU A 87 10.35 15.73 -5.43
CA LEU A 87 11.36 14.91 -4.78
C LEU A 87 11.16 13.43 -5.10
N GLY A 88 9.93 12.92 -5.00
CA GLY A 88 9.62 11.53 -5.34
C GLY A 88 9.96 11.21 -6.79
N LYS A 89 9.63 12.10 -7.72
CA LYS A 89 10.01 12.01 -9.14
C LYS A 89 11.53 11.89 -9.31
N SER A 90 12.30 12.79 -8.69
CA SER A 90 13.76 12.80 -8.75
C SER A 90 14.38 11.55 -8.13
N LEU A 91 13.87 11.13 -6.97
CA LEU A 91 14.36 9.92 -6.28
C LEU A 91 14.13 8.65 -7.09
N LEU A 92 13.00 8.54 -7.80
CA LEU A 92 12.73 7.39 -8.65
C LEU A 92 13.68 7.36 -9.86
N ALA A 93 13.91 8.51 -10.50
CA ALA A 93 14.88 8.62 -11.59
C ALA A 93 16.28 8.18 -11.12
N THR A 94 16.77 8.71 -10.00
CA THR A 94 18.06 8.32 -9.40
C THR A 94 18.10 6.82 -9.06
N ALA A 95 17.01 6.28 -8.50
CA ALA A 95 16.94 4.86 -8.17
C ALA A 95 17.15 3.97 -9.41
N TYR A 96 16.55 4.34 -10.53
CA TYR A 96 16.68 3.57 -11.77
C TYR A 96 17.99 3.83 -12.52
N SER A 97 18.48 5.10 -12.56
CA SER A 97 19.70 5.47 -13.29
C SER A 97 20.98 5.13 -12.55
N ASP A 98 21.08 5.52 -11.28
CA ASP A 98 22.35 5.50 -10.53
C ASP A 98 22.44 4.28 -9.61
N ASP A 99 21.41 4.04 -8.79
CA ASP A 99 21.36 2.88 -7.88
C ASP A 99 21.17 1.56 -8.63
N LYS A 100 20.71 1.62 -9.92
CA LYS A 100 20.41 0.45 -10.75
C LYS A 100 19.34 -0.44 -10.14
N ALA A 101 18.31 0.15 -9.51
CA ALA A 101 17.18 -0.61 -9.01
C ALA A 101 16.48 -1.35 -10.17
N ASP A 102 16.11 -2.59 -9.94
CA ASP A 102 15.41 -3.42 -10.92
C ASP A 102 13.92 -3.09 -10.98
N LEU A 103 13.33 -2.77 -9.82
CA LEU A 103 11.96 -2.28 -9.67
C LEU A 103 11.88 -1.32 -8.47
N ALA A 104 10.75 -0.61 -8.36
CA ALA A 104 10.48 0.25 -7.22
C ALA A 104 9.13 -0.07 -6.58
N VAL A 105 9.00 0.23 -5.27
CA VAL A 105 7.78 0.12 -4.46
C VAL A 105 7.49 1.47 -3.79
N GLY A 106 6.25 1.85 -3.69
CA GLY A 106 5.79 3.14 -3.13
C GLY A 106 4.96 3.91 -4.16
N PRO A 107 4.72 5.20 -3.97
CA PRO A 107 4.97 5.99 -2.76
C PRO A 107 3.75 6.05 -1.82
N THR A 108 3.87 6.81 -0.72
CA THR A 108 2.77 6.97 0.24
C THR A 108 1.69 7.92 -0.26
N SER A 109 2.07 9.05 -0.85
CA SER A 109 1.17 10.11 -1.34
C SER A 109 0.69 9.87 -2.76
N SER A 110 -0.61 10.05 -3.02
CA SER A 110 -1.16 10.00 -4.38
C SER A 110 -0.57 11.08 -5.30
N GLY A 111 -0.29 12.29 -4.79
CA GLY A 111 0.37 13.34 -5.55
C GLY A 111 1.79 12.97 -5.97
N VAL A 112 2.55 12.33 -5.07
CA VAL A 112 3.88 11.80 -5.37
C VAL A 112 3.79 10.67 -6.40
N ALA A 113 2.84 9.75 -6.24
CA ALA A 113 2.63 8.66 -7.19
C ALA A 113 2.43 9.19 -8.62
N LEU A 114 1.53 10.15 -8.80
CA LEU A 114 1.26 10.73 -10.12
C LEU A 114 2.50 11.36 -10.76
N ALA A 115 3.38 11.98 -9.98
CA ALA A 115 4.64 12.54 -10.48
C ALA A 115 5.65 11.44 -10.86
N MET A 116 5.57 10.25 -10.25
CA MET A 116 6.49 9.13 -10.49
C MET A 116 6.08 8.26 -11.71
N LEU A 117 4.79 8.24 -12.09
CA LEU A 117 4.30 7.36 -13.17
C LEU A 117 5.05 7.57 -14.51
N PRO A 118 5.28 8.82 -15.00
CA PRO A 118 6.03 9.05 -16.24
C PRO A 118 7.48 8.57 -16.16
N VAL A 119 8.10 8.64 -14.97
CA VAL A 119 9.49 8.18 -14.77
C VAL A 119 9.58 6.67 -14.93
N ALA A 120 8.62 5.91 -14.39
CA ALA A 120 8.58 4.45 -14.57
C ALA A 120 8.49 4.08 -16.07
N GLU A 121 7.71 4.82 -16.83
CA GLU A 121 7.59 4.65 -18.29
C GLU A 121 8.88 5.03 -19.04
N GLU A 122 9.48 6.16 -18.71
CA GLU A 122 10.74 6.63 -19.30
C GLU A 122 11.86 5.61 -19.13
N TYR A 123 12.02 5.09 -17.91
CA TYR A 123 13.06 4.09 -17.60
C TYR A 123 12.64 2.66 -17.94
N LYS A 124 11.39 2.43 -18.35
CA LYS A 124 10.83 1.11 -18.67
C LYS A 124 11.04 0.11 -17.53
N LYS A 125 10.73 0.53 -16.31
CA LYS A 125 10.88 -0.26 -15.10
C LYS A 125 9.59 -0.26 -14.26
N ILE A 126 9.34 -1.36 -13.55
CA ILE A 126 8.15 -1.53 -12.75
C ILE A 126 8.15 -0.59 -11.55
N LEU A 127 7.06 0.15 -11.38
CA LEU A 127 6.68 0.81 -10.13
C LEU A 127 5.44 0.09 -9.56
N LEU A 128 5.62 -0.59 -8.44
CA LEU A 128 4.52 -1.18 -7.67
C LEU A 128 4.01 -0.15 -6.66
N VAL A 129 2.82 0.39 -6.89
CA VAL A 129 2.26 1.44 -6.04
C VAL A 129 1.62 0.85 -4.78
N GLU A 130 2.11 1.31 -3.63
CA GLU A 130 1.62 1.01 -2.29
C GLU A 130 2.06 2.14 -1.34
N PRO A 131 1.20 2.79 -0.56
CA PRO A 131 -0.26 2.63 -0.45
C PRO A 131 -1.10 3.71 -1.17
N ALA A 132 -0.53 4.52 -2.06
CA ALA A 132 -1.25 5.62 -2.73
C ALA A 132 -2.52 5.14 -3.46
N VAL A 133 -3.65 5.88 -3.29
CA VAL A 133 -4.99 5.35 -3.63
C VAL A 133 -5.73 6.06 -4.76
N ALA A 134 -5.30 7.24 -5.24
CA ALA A 134 -6.03 7.97 -6.27
C ALA A 134 -6.35 7.06 -7.48
N ASP A 135 -7.58 7.10 -7.96
CA ASP A 135 -8.05 6.27 -9.09
C ASP A 135 -7.26 6.56 -10.37
N SER A 136 -6.84 7.81 -10.56
CA SER A 136 -6.04 8.24 -11.72
C SER A 136 -4.73 7.47 -11.87
N ILE A 137 -4.16 6.88 -10.80
CA ILE A 137 -2.90 6.12 -10.84
C ILE A 137 -3.01 4.88 -11.74
N THR A 138 -4.07 4.09 -11.62
CA THR A 138 -4.37 2.95 -12.48
C THR A 138 -5.49 3.26 -13.49
N GLY A 139 -5.89 4.54 -13.55
CA GLY A 139 -6.86 5.11 -14.48
C GLY A 139 -6.21 5.85 -15.64
N ASP A 140 -6.59 7.10 -15.84
CA ASP A 140 -6.17 7.92 -17.00
C ASP A 140 -4.67 8.24 -17.05
N LYS A 141 -3.94 8.09 -15.94
CA LYS A 141 -2.47 8.29 -15.87
C LYS A 141 -1.68 6.98 -15.93
N TRP A 142 -2.37 5.85 -16.03
CA TRP A 142 -1.74 4.53 -16.07
C TRP A 142 -0.83 4.35 -17.30
N ASN A 143 0.26 3.63 -17.10
CA ASN A 143 1.06 3.04 -18.16
C ASN A 143 1.40 1.58 -17.79
N LYS A 144 1.86 0.79 -18.76
CA LYS A 144 2.06 -0.66 -18.58
C LYS A 144 3.09 -1.07 -17.51
N TYR A 145 3.91 -0.13 -17.03
CA TYR A 145 4.93 -0.39 -16.00
C TYR A 145 4.39 -0.18 -14.58
N ILE A 146 3.14 0.27 -14.45
CA ILE A 146 2.50 0.54 -13.17
C ILE A 146 1.66 -0.65 -12.74
N PHE A 147 1.93 -1.18 -11.55
CA PHE A 147 1.10 -2.12 -10.81
C PHE A 147 0.73 -1.50 -9.47
N ARG A 148 -0.40 -1.90 -8.88
CA ARG A 148 -0.80 -1.39 -7.57
C ARG A 148 -1.38 -2.50 -6.69
N THR A 149 -0.73 -2.75 -5.54
CA THR A 149 -1.26 -3.59 -4.46
C THR A 149 -2.15 -2.82 -3.51
N GLY A 150 -1.94 -1.52 -3.36
CA GLY A 150 -2.83 -0.64 -2.61
C GLY A 150 -4.26 -0.68 -3.15
N ARG A 151 -5.26 -0.52 -2.27
CA ARG A 151 -6.63 -0.29 -2.74
C ARG A 151 -6.68 1.02 -3.53
N ASN A 152 -7.69 1.19 -4.37
CA ASN A 152 -7.95 2.45 -5.07
C ASN A 152 -9.14 3.22 -4.48
N SER A 153 -9.32 4.48 -4.89
CA SER A 153 -10.44 5.32 -4.43
C SER A 153 -11.80 4.70 -4.72
N SER A 154 -11.94 3.99 -5.83
CA SER A 154 -13.20 3.28 -6.16
C SER A 154 -13.49 2.13 -5.20
N GLN A 155 -12.48 1.35 -4.77
CA GLN A 155 -12.65 0.31 -3.76
C GLN A 155 -13.07 0.90 -2.40
N ASP A 156 -12.42 1.98 -1.96
CA ASP A 156 -12.80 2.70 -0.75
C ASP A 156 -14.23 3.25 -0.85
N ALA A 157 -14.57 3.88 -1.97
CA ALA A 157 -15.87 4.52 -2.18
C ALA A 157 -17.02 3.52 -2.24
N ILE A 158 -16.89 2.46 -3.04
CA ILE A 158 -17.93 1.42 -3.19
C ILE A 158 -18.17 0.72 -1.85
N SER A 159 -17.10 0.38 -1.13
CA SER A 159 -17.24 -0.29 0.16
C SER A 159 -17.87 0.61 1.23
N ASN A 160 -17.55 1.90 1.26
CA ASN A 160 -18.16 2.85 2.19
C ASN A 160 -19.60 3.22 1.80
N ALA A 161 -19.94 3.20 0.51
CA ALA A 161 -21.32 3.39 0.05
C ALA A 161 -22.28 2.34 0.62
N VAL A 162 -21.82 1.12 0.91
CA VAL A 162 -22.62 0.07 1.56
C VAL A 162 -23.28 0.57 2.85
N ALA A 163 -22.54 1.39 3.63
CA ALA A 163 -23.06 1.96 4.88
C ALA A 163 -23.81 3.27 4.68
N GLN A 164 -23.47 4.06 3.67
CA GLN A 164 -23.92 5.44 3.54
C GLN A 164 -25.03 5.65 2.51
N ASP A 165 -25.14 4.80 1.50
CA ASP A 165 -26.13 4.96 0.40
C ASP A 165 -27.53 4.48 0.81
N LYS A 166 -28.16 5.25 1.70
CA LYS A 166 -29.53 4.97 2.18
C LYS A 166 -30.49 6.05 1.69
N ALA A 167 -31.65 5.66 1.19
CA ALA A 167 -32.69 6.61 0.76
C ALA A 167 -33.04 7.60 1.89
N GLY A 168 -33.26 8.86 1.54
CA GLY A 168 -33.53 9.93 2.51
C GLY A 168 -32.30 10.43 3.26
N THR A 169 -31.09 10.03 2.83
CA THR A 169 -29.83 10.56 3.39
C THR A 169 -29.29 11.70 2.53
N SER A 170 -29.00 12.84 3.15
CA SER A 170 -28.24 13.96 2.56
C SER A 170 -26.81 13.93 3.05
N ILE A 171 -25.85 13.92 2.13
CA ILE A 171 -24.41 13.79 2.43
C ILE A 171 -23.68 15.05 1.94
N ALA A 172 -22.88 15.65 2.81
CA ALA A 172 -21.82 16.58 2.40
C ALA A 172 -20.45 15.93 2.58
N THR A 173 -19.52 16.18 1.68
CA THR A 173 -18.17 15.60 1.79
C THR A 173 -17.19 16.64 2.30
N LEU A 174 -16.22 16.22 3.12
CA LEU A 174 -15.06 16.99 3.55
C LEU A 174 -13.80 16.26 3.12
N ALA A 175 -13.03 16.85 2.22
CA ALA A 175 -11.85 16.21 1.66
C ALA A 175 -10.64 17.13 1.57
N GLN A 176 -9.45 16.54 1.54
CA GLN A 176 -8.22 17.26 1.23
C GLN A 176 -8.14 17.64 -0.24
N ASP A 177 -7.69 18.85 -0.53
CA ASP A 177 -7.60 19.39 -1.89
C ASP A 177 -6.34 18.95 -2.63
N TYR A 178 -6.27 17.65 -2.94
CA TYR A 178 -5.27 17.06 -3.85
C TYR A 178 -5.81 15.74 -4.43
N ALA A 179 -5.01 15.04 -5.24
CA ALA A 179 -5.46 13.87 -6.00
C ALA A 179 -6.20 12.81 -5.16
N PHE A 180 -5.74 12.51 -3.93
CA PHE A 180 -6.43 11.58 -3.04
C PHE A 180 -7.87 12.02 -2.73
N GLY A 181 -8.05 13.25 -2.27
CA GLY A 181 -9.38 13.75 -1.88
C GLY A 181 -10.29 13.95 -3.09
N ARG A 182 -9.77 14.49 -4.19
CA ARG A 182 -10.53 14.73 -5.43
C ARG A 182 -11.04 13.43 -6.04
N ASP A 183 -10.15 12.44 -6.25
CA ASP A 183 -10.53 11.13 -6.79
C ASP A 183 -11.45 10.37 -5.83
N GLY A 184 -11.20 10.49 -4.51
CA GLY A 184 -12.04 9.88 -3.47
C GLY A 184 -13.47 10.40 -3.49
N VAL A 185 -13.67 11.72 -3.53
CA VAL A 185 -15.02 12.32 -3.62
C VAL A 185 -15.70 11.94 -4.92
N LYS A 186 -14.98 11.99 -6.04
CA LYS A 186 -15.52 11.59 -7.35
C LYS A 186 -16.01 10.14 -7.32
N ALA A 187 -15.18 9.22 -6.85
CA ALA A 187 -15.53 7.80 -6.76
C ALA A 187 -16.72 7.57 -5.81
N PHE A 188 -16.78 8.30 -4.69
CA PHE A 188 -17.88 8.21 -3.75
C PHE A 188 -19.21 8.68 -4.36
N LYS A 189 -19.20 9.81 -5.06
CA LYS A 189 -20.39 10.30 -5.80
C LYS A 189 -20.90 9.27 -6.83
N GLU A 190 -19.99 8.66 -7.56
CA GLU A 190 -20.33 7.62 -8.54
C GLU A 190 -20.91 6.36 -7.89
N SER A 191 -20.55 6.08 -6.63
CA SER A 191 -21.01 4.92 -5.87
C SER A 191 -22.34 5.15 -5.15
N ILE A 192 -22.73 6.39 -4.90
CA ILE A 192 -24.00 6.77 -4.27
C ILE A 192 -25.14 6.76 -5.31
N LYS A 193 -26.22 6.02 -5.03
CA LYS A 193 -27.39 5.87 -5.93
C LYS A 193 -28.71 6.31 -5.29
N SER A 194 -28.86 6.10 -3.98
CA SER A 194 -30.09 6.33 -3.21
C SER A 194 -30.01 7.57 -2.33
N ALA A 195 -28.84 7.83 -1.75
CA ALA A 195 -28.56 9.05 -0.99
C ALA A 195 -28.24 10.22 -1.92
N LYS A 196 -28.25 11.44 -1.39
CA LYS A 196 -28.01 12.66 -2.16
C LYS A 196 -26.75 13.35 -1.67
N ILE A 197 -25.77 13.58 -2.55
CA ILE A 197 -24.64 14.47 -2.27
C ILE A 197 -25.10 15.92 -2.46
N VAL A 198 -25.11 16.71 -1.37
CA VAL A 198 -25.62 18.10 -1.37
C VAL A 198 -24.51 19.14 -1.40
N HIS A 199 -23.30 18.77 -1.01
CA HIS A 199 -22.15 19.68 -1.00
C HIS A 199 -20.83 18.91 -1.00
N GLU A 200 -19.80 19.52 -1.62
CA GLU A 200 -18.43 19.04 -1.60
C GLU A 200 -17.53 20.16 -1.05
N GLU A 201 -16.90 19.90 0.09
CA GLU A 201 -15.93 20.83 0.70
C GLU A 201 -14.52 20.28 0.54
N TYR A 202 -13.65 21.08 -0.03
CA TYR A 202 -12.23 20.77 -0.19
C TYR A 202 -11.39 21.78 0.58
N LEU A 203 -10.49 21.28 1.43
CA LEU A 203 -9.60 22.11 2.23
C LEU A 203 -8.13 21.75 1.93
N PRO A 204 -7.21 22.71 1.98
CA PRO A 204 -5.78 22.48 1.82
C PRO A 204 -5.26 21.38 2.76
N THR A 205 -4.26 20.62 2.31
CA THR A 205 -3.63 19.55 3.12
C THR A 205 -2.97 20.06 4.40
N THR A 206 -2.69 21.35 4.46
CA THR A 206 -2.07 22.04 5.61
C THR A 206 -3.10 22.62 6.59
N THR A 207 -4.40 22.43 6.35
CA THR A 207 -5.47 22.98 7.19
C THR A 207 -5.36 22.47 8.62
N THR A 208 -5.34 23.39 9.59
CA THR A 208 -5.36 23.11 11.03
C THR A 208 -6.64 23.61 11.70
N ASP A 209 -7.29 24.63 11.11
CA ASP A 209 -8.59 25.16 11.54
C ASP A 209 -9.68 24.80 10.53
N PHE A 210 -10.64 24.02 10.99
CA PHE A 210 -11.76 23.51 10.19
C PHE A 210 -13.04 24.34 10.35
N THR A 211 -13.05 25.38 11.18
CA THR A 211 -14.25 26.11 11.57
C THR A 211 -15.05 26.64 10.38
N ALA A 212 -14.38 27.34 9.45
CA ALA A 212 -15.07 27.91 8.28
C ALA A 212 -15.60 26.82 7.33
N GLY A 213 -14.84 25.73 7.14
CA GLY A 213 -15.30 24.57 6.34
C GLY A 213 -16.49 23.88 7.00
N ALA A 214 -16.43 23.65 8.31
CA ALA A 214 -17.51 23.04 9.07
C ALA A 214 -18.78 23.88 9.02
N GLN A 215 -18.69 25.21 9.11
CA GLN A 215 -19.85 26.10 9.00
C GLN A 215 -20.54 25.96 7.64
N ARG A 216 -19.77 25.91 6.55
CA ARG A 216 -20.35 25.69 5.20
C ARG A 216 -21.04 24.33 5.08
N LEU A 217 -20.46 23.27 5.65
CA LEU A 217 -21.08 21.94 5.68
C LEU A 217 -22.40 21.94 6.45
N ILE A 218 -22.42 22.59 7.65
CA ILE A 218 -23.62 22.73 8.49
C ILE A 218 -24.70 23.48 7.72
N ASP A 219 -24.37 24.61 7.11
CA ASP A 219 -25.33 25.45 6.38
C ASP A 219 -25.98 24.70 5.18
N LYS A 220 -25.27 23.76 4.58
CA LYS A 220 -25.80 22.92 3.50
C LYS A 220 -26.64 21.75 3.98
N LEU A 221 -26.41 21.27 5.20
CA LEU A 221 -27.06 20.07 5.74
C LEU A 221 -28.18 20.38 6.73
N LYS A 222 -28.11 21.47 7.51
CA LYS A 222 -29.01 21.71 8.66
C LYS A 222 -30.48 21.62 8.32
N ASP A 223 -30.90 22.15 7.17
CA ASP A 223 -32.28 22.22 6.72
C ASP A 223 -32.70 21.06 5.79
N GLN A 224 -31.78 20.11 5.54
CA GLN A 224 -32.11 18.92 4.75
C GLN A 224 -33.00 17.96 5.55
N PRO A 225 -34.00 17.32 4.92
CA PRO A 225 -34.83 16.33 5.58
C PRO A 225 -34.06 15.01 5.80
N GLY A 226 -34.52 14.21 6.75
CA GLY A 226 -34.03 12.86 6.99
C GLY A 226 -32.64 12.82 7.62
N ARG A 227 -31.87 11.78 7.30
CA ARG A 227 -30.52 11.54 7.80
C ARG A 227 -29.53 12.50 7.13
N LYS A 228 -28.64 13.07 7.91
CA LYS A 228 -27.64 14.05 7.45
C LYS A 228 -26.25 13.59 7.85
N VAL A 229 -25.34 13.50 6.88
CA VAL A 229 -23.99 12.95 7.08
C VAL A 229 -22.92 13.89 6.52
N ILE A 230 -21.88 14.14 7.30
CA ILE A 230 -20.60 14.65 6.79
C ILE A 230 -19.68 13.44 6.59
N TRP A 231 -19.34 13.15 5.32
CA TRP A 231 -18.42 12.09 5.00
C TRP A 231 -17.01 12.63 4.79
N ILE A 232 -16.06 12.15 5.62
CA ILE A 232 -14.69 12.68 5.69
C ILE A 232 -13.74 11.80 4.90
N ILE A 233 -12.96 12.43 3.99
CA ILE A 233 -11.84 11.84 3.23
C ILE A 233 -10.57 12.61 3.59
N TRP A 234 -9.86 12.15 4.61
CA TRP A 234 -8.69 12.85 5.14
C TRP A 234 -7.58 11.87 5.50
N ALA A 235 -6.33 12.20 5.10
CA ALA A 235 -5.15 11.35 5.33
C ALA A 235 -4.00 12.20 5.87
N GLY A 236 -3.57 11.95 7.12
CA GLY A 236 -2.46 12.68 7.73
C GLY A 236 -2.65 14.20 7.68
N GLY A 237 -1.55 14.93 7.61
CA GLY A 237 -1.56 16.39 7.42
C GLY A 237 -1.66 17.19 8.71
N GLY A 238 -1.96 18.50 8.57
CA GLY A 238 -1.78 19.49 9.62
C GLY A 238 -2.80 19.47 10.74
N GLY A 239 -3.99 18.89 10.58
CA GLY A 239 -5.04 18.96 11.57
C GLY A 239 -5.93 17.74 11.64
N ASN A 240 -6.75 17.70 12.69
CA ASN A 240 -7.74 16.64 12.90
C ASN A 240 -9.13 17.11 12.42
N PRO A 241 -9.65 16.59 11.27
CA PRO A 241 -10.95 17.00 10.74
C PRO A 241 -12.13 16.62 11.65
N PHE A 242 -11.96 15.68 12.58
CA PHE A 242 -13.01 15.30 13.54
C PHE A 242 -13.32 16.41 14.57
N LYS A 243 -12.45 17.41 14.71
CA LYS A 243 -12.74 18.59 15.54
C LYS A 243 -13.96 19.38 15.06
N ILE A 244 -14.46 19.18 13.86
CA ILE A 244 -15.72 19.78 13.42
C ILE A 244 -16.91 19.39 14.30
N VAL A 245 -16.81 18.31 15.09
CA VAL A 245 -17.84 17.92 16.07
C VAL A 245 -18.01 18.96 17.18
N ASP A 246 -16.98 19.75 17.46
CA ASP A 246 -17.01 20.82 18.46
C ASP A 246 -17.98 21.97 18.06
N MET A 247 -18.47 21.96 16.80
CA MET A 247 -19.49 22.89 16.31
C MET A 247 -20.94 22.41 16.53
N ASP A 248 -21.14 21.56 17.53
CA ASP A 248 -22.47 21.09 17.97
C ASP A 248 -23.32 20.48 16.82
N LEU A 249 -22.70 19.58 16.05
CA LEU A 249 -23.37 18.89 14.93
C LEU A 249 -24.64 18.15 15.36
N LYS A 250 -24.70 17.71 16.63
CA LYS A 250 -25.86 17.01 17.21
C LYS A 250 -27.10 17.88 17.22
N ARG A 251 -26.97 19.19 17.46
CA ARG A 251 -28.08 20.16 17.40
C ARG A 251 -28.80 20.13 16.07
N TYR A 252 -28.10 19.81 14.99
CA TYR A 252 -28.63 19.77 13.63
C TYR A 252 -28.92 18.33 13.15
N ASN A 253 -28.78 17.34 14.03
CA ASN A 253 -28.86 15.91 13.68
C ASN A 253 -27.90 15.53 12.54
N ILE A 254 -26.70 16.06 12.54
CA ILE A 254 -25.65 15.78 11.57
C ILE A 254 -24.69 14.74 12.17
N GLU A 255 -24.53 13.62 11.47
CA GLU A 255 -23.59 12.54 11.78
C GLU A 255 -22.28 12.72 11.05
N ILE A 256 -21.19 12.19 11.62
CA ILE A 256 -19.91 12.02 10.93
C ILE A 256 -19.77 10.58 10.49
N ALA A 257 -19.26 10.38 9.27
CA ALA A 257 -18.87 9.08 8.77
C ALA A 257 -17.54 9.15 8.01
N THR A 258 -16.78 8.07 8.06
CA THR A 258 -15.49 7.94 7.36
C THR A 258 -15.12 6.46 7.22
N GLY A 259 -14.11 6.16 6.40
CA GLY A 259 -13.50 4.84 6.31
C GLY A 259 -12.56 4.51 7.50
N GLY A 260 -12.03 3.29 7.50
CA GLY A 260 -10.99 2.90 8.45
C GLY A 260 -9.68 3.69 8.24
N ASN A 261 -8.88 3.75 9.28
CA ASN A 261 -7.60 4.46 9.29
C ASN A 261 -6.61 3.74 10.21
N ILE A 262 -5.40 4.31 10.35
CA ILE A 262 -4.41 3.84 11.32
C ILE A 262 -4.95 3.96 12.75
N LEU A 263 -4.52 3.06 13.63
CA LEU A 263 -4.99 2.99 15.02
C LEU A 263 -4.86 4.32 15.79
N PRO A 264 -3.76 5.10 15.66
CA PRO A 264 -3.67 6.41 16.29
C PRO A 264 -4.76 7.40 15.82
N ALA A 265 -5.15 7.39 14.55
CA ALA A 265 -6.24 8.23 14.05
C ALA A 265 -7.61 7.74 14.57
N MET A 266 -7.77 6.42 14.71
CA MET A 266 -9.01 5.81 15.21
C MET A 266 -9.26 6.05 16.70
N VAL A 267 -8.32 6.64 17.44
CA VAL A 267 -8.58 7.15 18.81
C VAL A 267 -9.75 8.14 18.81
N ALA A 268 -9.82 9.01 17.80
CA ALA A 268 -10.93 9.95 17.64
C ALA A 268 -12.28 9.25 17.38
N TYR A 269 -12.29 8.03 16.85
CA TYR A 269 -13.53 7.29 16.55
C TYR A 269 -14.28 6.85 17.81
N LYS A 270 -13.64 6.85 18.99
CA LYS A 270 -14.33 6.62 20.29
C LYS A 270 -15.46 7.61 20.56
N GLN A 271 -15.41 8.79 19.95
CA GLN A 271 -16.46 9.81 20.07
C GLN A 271 -17.71 9.47 19.23
N PHE A 272 -17.62 8.48 18.34
CA PHE A 272 -18.67 8.14 17.38
C PHE A 272 -19.09 6.65 17.49
N PRO A 273 -19.53 6.16 18.68
CA PRO A 273 -19.98 4.78 18.78
C PRO A 273 -21.17 4.56 17.85
N GLY A 274 -21.15 3.47 17.10
CA GLY A 274 -22.15 3.17 16.10
C GLY A 274 -21.88 3.76 14.71
N MET A 275 -20.84 4.59 14.53
CA MET A 275 -20.42 5.05 13.19
C MET A 275 -20.09 3.85 12.30
N GLU A 276 -20.67 3.83 11.10
CA GLU A 276 -20.43 2.80 10.11
C GLU A 276 -19.52 3.31 8.99
N GLY A 277 -18.66 2.43 8.51
CA GLY A 277 -17.76 2.68 7.39
C GLY A 277 -17.18 1.39 6.85
N ALA A 278 -16.19 1.50 5.95
CA ALA A 278 -15.45 0.35 5.48
C ALA A 278 -13.94 0.56 5.62
N THR A 279 -13.23 -0.52 5.83
CA THR A 279 -11.77 -0.54 5.91
C THR A 279 -11.20 -1.64 5.04
N TYR A 280 -9.96 -1.49 4.55
CA TYR A 280 -9.32 -2.58 3.84
C TYR A 280 -8.57 -3.54 4.77
N TYR A 281 -8.28 -3.12 6.00
CA TYR A 281 -7.61 -3.95 6.99
C TYR A 281 -7.88 -3.48 8.42
N TYR A 282 -8.06 -4.44 9.30
CA TYR A 282 -7.92 -4.34 10.75
C TYR A 282 -7.45 -5.71 11.24
N PHE A 283 -6.44 -5.78 12.09
CA PHE A 283 -5.71 -7.01 12.42
C PHE A 283 -6.57 -8.19 12.89
N GLY A 284 -7.72 -7.91 13.49
CA GLY A 284 -8.66 -8.94 13.97
C GLY A 284 -9.69 -9.41 12.93
N MET A 285 -9.79 -8.79 11.74
CA MET A 285 -10.81 -9.12 10.74
C MET A 285 -10.42 -10.26 9.79
N PRO A 286 -9.25 -10.23 9.10
CA PRO A 286 -8.88 -11.32 8.22
C PRO A 286 -8.58 -12.60 9.01
N LYS A 287 -9.07 -13.74 8.49
CA LYS A 287 -8.85 -15.06 9.11
C LYS A 287 -8.10 -15.96 8.14
N ASN A 288 -6.77 -15.86 8.15
CA ASN A 288 -5.90 -16.67 7.31
C ASN A 288 -4.49 -16.78 7.91
N PRO A 289 -3.72 -17.85 7.56
CA PRO A 289 -2.39 -18.09 8.15
C PRO A 289 -1.38 -16.95 7.93
N THR A 290 -1.47 -16.23 6.82
CA THR A 290 -0.55 -15.12 6.53
C THR A 290 -0.80 -13.94 7.48
N ASN A 291 -2.07 -13.62 7.77
CA ASN A 291 -2.41 -12.62 8.76
C ASN A 291 -1.96 -13.04 10.16
N ASP A 292 -2.23 -14.29 10.55
CA ASP A 292 -1.86 -14.79 11.86
C ASP A 292 -0.34 -14.72 12.09
N ALA A 293 0.45 -15.07 11.07
CA ALA A 293 1.91 -14.97 11.09
C ALA A 293 2.39 -13.50 11.21
N MET A 294 1.79 -12.59 10.44
CA MET A 294 2.12 -11.16 10.51
C MET A 294 1.78 -10.57 11.89
N VAL A 295 0.60 -10.89 12.43
CA VAL A 295 0.15 -10.42 13.74
C VAL A 295 1.08 -10.93 14.84
N ALA A 296 1.39 -12.23 14.87
CA ALA A 296 2.29 -12.83 15.86
C ALA A 296 3.68 -12.20 15.81
N ARG A 297 4.23 -12.02 14.62
CA ARG A 297 5.54 -11.41 14.43
C ARG A 297 5.58 -9.95 14.85
N HIS A 298 4.56 -9.16 14.49
CA HIS A 298 4.47 -7.76 14.86
C HIS A 298 4.39 -7.58 16.37
N TYR A 299 3.57 -8.38 17.07
CA TYR A 299 3.53 -8.39 18.52
C TYR A 299 4.86 -8.79 19.16
N SER A 300 5.56 -9.77 18.58
CA SER A 300 6.89 -10.17 19.06
C SER A 300 7.89 -9.03 19.02
N GLN A 301 7.90 -8.28 17.91
CA GLN A 301 8.89 -7.22 17.66
C GLN A 301 8.52 -5.87 18.29
N PHE A 302 7.24 -5.48 18.22
CA PHE A 302 6.80 -4.11 18.54
C PHE A 302 5.86 -4.03 19.74
N LYS A 303 5.44 -5.18 20.33
CA LYS A 303 4.48 -5.26 21.44
C LYS A 303 3.13 -4.60 21.16
N SER A 304 2.77 -4.50 19.89
CA SER A 304 1.53 -3.92 19.38
C SER A 304 1.02 -4.70 18.16
N PRO A 305 -0.26 -4.61 17.79
CA PRO A 305 -0.77 -5.23 16.59
C PRO A 305 -0.21 -4.54 15.33
N PRO A 306 -0.13 -5.25 14.19
CA PRO A 306 0.11 -4.61 12.91
C PRO A 306 -1.06 -3.68 12.56
N ASP A 307 -0.72 -2.57 11.93
CA ASP A 307 -1.69 -1.53 11.61
C ASP A 307 -2.03 -1.53 10.11
N PHE A 308 -2.90 -0.65 9.73
CA PHE A 308 -3.52 -0.45 8.45
C PHE A 308 -2.51 -0.56 7.28
N PHE A 309 -1.45 0.24 7.28
CA PHE A 309 -0.46 0.22 6.20
C PHE A 309 0.64 -0.84 6.36
N THR A 310 0.78 -1.43 7.54
CA THR A 310 1.65 -2.60 7.72
C THR A 310 1.17 -3.78 6.87
N ALA A 311 -0.14 -4.03 6.86
CA ALA A 311 -0.72 -5.07 6.01
C ALA A 311 -0.56 -4.78 4.51
N GLY A 312 -0.64 -3.50 4.11
CA GLY A 312 -0.40 -3.07 2.72
C GLY A 312 1.03 -3.35 2.28
N GLY A 313 2.01 -2.88 3.05
CA GLY A 313 3.43 -3.13 2.75
C GLY A 313 3.76 -4.62 2.70
N PHE A 314 3.22 -5.41 3.63
CA PHE A 314 3.38 -6.86 3.62
C PHE A 314 2.80 -7.48 2.33
N SER A 315 1.62 -7.02 1.90
CA SER A 315 0.99 -7.48 0.66
C SER A 315 1.84 -7.13 -0.58
N ALA A 316 2.45 -5.94 -0.62
CA ALA A 316 3.37 -5.55 -1.68
C ALA A 316 4.59 -6.47 -1.76
N ALA A 317 5.18 -6.83 -0.60
CA ALA A 317 6.28 -7.78 -0.54
C ALA A 317 5.89 -9.16 -1.05
N MET A 318 4.70 -9.66 -0.67
CA MET A 318 4.17 -10.94 -1.17
C MET A 318 4.02 -10.92 -2.69
N ALA A 319 3.51 -9.82 -3.25
CA ALA A 319 3.38 -9.65 -4.70
C ALA A 319 4.74 -9.68 -5.41
N VAL A 320 5.73 -8.92 -4.90
CA VAL A 320 7.09 -8.86 -5.45
C VAL A 320 7.75 -10.23 -5.43
N VAL A 321 7.73 -10.91 -4.29
CA VAL A 321 8.39 -12.23 -4.16
C VAL A 321 7.70 -13.28 -5.00
N THR A 322 6.36 -13.27 -5.08
CA THR A 322 5.60 -14.19 -5.94
C THR A 322 5.93 -13.95 -7.42
N ALA A 323 5.98 -12.69 -7.85
CA ALA A 323 6.36 -12.34 -9.22
C ALA A 323 7.77 -12.80 -9.56
N LEU A 324 8.74 -12.57 -8.67
CA LEU A 324 10.13 -12.99 -8.86
C LEU A 324 10.30 -14.52 -8.84
N LYS A 325 9.54 -15.25 -8.02
CA LYS A 325 9.55 -16.72 -8.04
C LYS A 325 9.02 -17.23 -9.39
N ASN A 326 7.90 -16.69 -9.85
CA ASN A 326 7.24 -17.12 -11.10
C ASN A 326 8.05 -16.74 -12.35
N SER A 327 8.77 -15.62 -12.32
CA SER A 327 9.70 -15.20 -13.39
C SER A 327 11.06 -15.91 -13.30
N LYS A 328 11.25 -16.86 -12.38
CA LYS A 328 12.53 -17.56 -12.12
C LYS A 328 13.68 -16.59 -11.81
N GLY A 329 13.38 -15.50 -11.11
CA GLY A 329 14.33 -14.47 -10.72
C GLY A 329 14.67 -13.49 -11.84
N ASP A 330 13.97 -13.50 -12.96
CA ASP A 330 14.08 -12.44 -13.96
C ASP A 330 13.30 -11.18 -13.50
N ALA A 331 14.03 -10.15 -13.10
CA ALA A 331 13.49 -8.88 -12.65
C ALA A 331 13.35 -7.84 -13.78
N SER A 332 13.52 -8.24 -15.05
CA SER A 332 13.27 -7.35 -16.17
C SER A 332 11.79 -6.95 -16.23
N ALA A 333 11.51 -5.72 -16.64
CA ALA A 333 10.14 -5.22 -16.71
C ALA A 333 9.24 -6.09 -17.58
N ASN A 334 9.73 -6.59 -18.71
CA ASN A 334 8.95 -7.45 -19.61
C ASN A 334 8.58 -8.78 -18.95
N ALA A 335 9.51 -9.42 -18.23
CA ALA A 335 9.24 -10.64 -17.49
C ALA A 335 8.25 -10.41 -16.36
N LEU A 336 8.40 -9.31 -15.61
CA LEU A 336 7.51 -8.96 -14.52
C LEU A 336 6.10 -8.60 -15.00
N ILE A 337 5.95 -7.81 -16.06
CA ILE A 337 4.63 -7.51 -16.65
C ILE A 337 3.92 -8.81 -17.03
N LYS A 338 4.59 -9.66 -17.83
CA LYS A 338 4.02 -10.94 -18.27
C LYS A 338 3.61 -11.84 -17.09
N THR A 339 4.37 -11.79 -16.00
CA THR A 339 4.14 -12.62 -14.81
C THR A 339 3.03 -12.05 -13.92
N MET A 340 3.01 -10.74 -13.75
CA MET A 340 2.10 -10.06 -12.81
C MET A 340 0.69 -9.85 -13.39
N GLU A 341 0.53 -9.74 -14.70
CA GLU A 341 -0.81 -9.65 -15.32
C GLU A 341 -1.65 -10.89 -15.02
N GLY A 342 -2.71 -10.72 -14.24
CA GLY A 342 -3.60 -11.81 -13.78
C GLY A 342 -3.01 -12.68 -12.66
N MET A 343 -1.84 -12.33 -12.12
CA MET A 343 -1.21 -13.08 -11.02
C MET A 343 -2.04 -12.99 -9.75
N SER A 344 -2.27 -14.14 -9.13
CA SER A 344 -2.81 -14.26 -7.77
C SER A 344 -1.70 -14.50 -6.76
N PHE A 345 -1.84 -13.94 -5.57
CA PHE A 345 -0.86 -14.09 -4.47
C PHE A 345 -1.55 -13.99 -3.12
N ASP A 346 -1.01 -14.69 -2.12
CA ASP A 346 -1.54 -14.69 -0.77
C ASP A 346 -1.05 -13.47 0.01
N THR A 347 -1.92 -12.90 0.85
CA THR A 347 -1.63 -11.71 1.65
C THR A 347 -2.26 -11.83 3.04
N PRO A 348 -1.92 -10.96 3.99
CA PRO A 348 -2.64 -10.88 5.27
C PRO A 348 -4.15 -10.65 5.12
N LYS A 349 -4.57 -10.08 4.01
CA LYS A 349 -5.99 -9.80 3.70
C LYS A 349 -6.70 -10.96 2.98
N GLY A 350 -6.01 -12.05 2.77
CA GLY A 350 -6.44 -13.15 1.92
C GLY A 350 -5.80 -13.11 0.53
N LYS A 351 -6.39 -13.83 -0.40
CA LYS A 351 -5.88 -13.89 -1.77
C LYS A 351 -6.20 -12.60 -2.53
N MET A 352 -5.19 -12.00 -3.15
CA MET A 352 -5.33 -10.88 -4.05
C MET A 352 -4.92 -11.28 -5.47
N ASN A 353 -5.42 -10.58 -6.47
CA ASN A 353 -5.00 -10.78 -7.85
C ASN A 353 -4.88 -9.46 -8.61
N PHE A 354 -3.85 -9.32 -9.43
CA PHE A 354 -3.75 -8.19 -10.35
C PHE A 354 -4.69 -8.36 -11.54
N ARG A 355 -5.58 -7.41 -11.73
CA ARG A 355 -6.42 -7.34 -12.92
C ARG A 355 -5.55 -6.98 -14.13
N LYS A 356 -5.74 -7.68 -15.26
CA LYS A 356 -4.90 -7.48 -16.46
C LYS A 356 -5.09 -6.11 -17.10
N GLU A 357 -6.29 -5.57 -17.03
CA GLU A 357 -6.71 -4.39 -17.76
C GLU A 357 -6.02 -3.11 -17.27
N ASP A 358 -5.76 -3.01 -15.98
CA ASP A 358 -5.24 -1.80 -15.34
C ASP A 358 -4.18 -2.06 -14.26
N HIS A 359 -3.79 -3.32 -14.07
CA HIS A 359 -2.81 -3.75 -13.07
C HIS A 359 -3.19 -3.40 -11.61
N GLN A 360 -4.48 -3.15 -11.36
CA GLN A 360 -5.00 -2.96 -10.00
C GLN A 360 -5.17 -4.30 -9.32
N ALA A 361 -4.63 -4.45 -8.11
CA ALA A 361 -4.92 -5.61 -7.29
C ALA A 361 -6.35 -5.54 -6.74
N MET A 362 -7.11 -6.60 -7.01
CA MET A 362 -8.45 -6.78 -6.48
C MET A 362 -8.37 -7.43 -5.10
N GLN A 363 -9.14 -6.91 -4.15
CA GLN A 363 -9.07 -7.29 -2.74
C GLN A 363 -10.39 -7.09 -2.03
N SER A 364 -10.65 -7.86 -0.97
CA SER A 364 -11.81 -7.65 -0.10
C SER A 364 -11.68 -6.37 0.72
N MET A 365 -12.84 -5.82 1.08
CA MET A 365 -13.00 -4.73 2.03
C MET A 365 -13.89 -5.20 3.18
N TYR A 366 -13.89 -4.49 4.32
CA TYR A 366 -14.60 -4.90 5.52
C TYR A 366 -15.53 -3.77 5.98
N HIS A 367 -16.85 -3.98 5.89
CA HIS A 367 -17.83 -3.09 6.50
C HIS A 367 -17.80 -3.26 8.00
N PHE A 368 -17.65 -2.18 8.72
CA PHE A 368 -17.55 -2.15 10.17
C PHE A 368 -18.52 -1.17 10.80
N LYS A 369 -18.74 -1.39 12.12
CA LYS A 369 -19.40 -0.47 13.02
C LYS A 369 -18.48 -0.18 14.21
N ILE A 370 -18.34 1.08 14.60
CA ILE A 370 -17.48 1.45 15.73
C ILE A 370 -18.13 1.05 17.04
N LYS A 371 -17.37 0.33 17.85
CA LYS A 371 -17.68 -0.05 19.22
C LYS A 371 -16.60 0.51 20.16
N ASN A 372 -17.01 0.96 21.33
CA ASN A 372 -16.07 1.29 22.38
C ASN A 372 -15.79 0.05 23.23
N ASP A 373 -14.52 -0.30 23.34
CA ASP A 373 -14.02 -1.37 24.20
C ASP A 373 -12.93 -0.76 25.11
N PRO A 374 -13.05 -0.88 26.44
CA PRO A 374 -12.08 -0.33 27.37
C PRO A 374 -10.68 -0.93 27.27
N ALA A 375 -10.54 -2.12 26.67
CA ALA A 375 -9.25 -2.76 26.44
C ALA A 375 -8.42 -2.07 25.34
N PHE A 376 -9.04 -1.17 24.53
CA PHE A 376 -8.37 -0.51 23.41
C PHE A 376 -8.40 1.01 23.56
N ALA A 377 -7.29 1.63 23.19
CA ALA A 377 -7.19 3.09 23.17
C ALA A 377 -8.03 3.75 22.05
N TRP A 378 -8.39 3.01 21.02
CA TRP A 378 -9.12 3.47 19.83
C TRP A 378 -10.55 2.95 19.76
N GLY A 379 -11.37 3.54 18.89
CA GLY A 379 -12.68 3.00 18.54
C GLY A 379 -12.50 1.70 17.74
N VAL A 380 -13.00 0.59 18.27
CA VAL A 380 -12.81 -0.74 17.68
C VAL A 380 -13.77 -0.92 16.52
N PRO A 381 -13.27 -1.20 15.30
CA PRO A 381 -14.14 -1.49 14.18
C PRO A 381 -14.62 -2.94 14.28
N GLU A 382 -15.84 -3.13 14.77
CA GLU A 382 -16.49 -4.44 14.82
C GLU A 382 -16.96 -4.82 13.41
N LEU A 383 -16.60 -6.02 12.96
CA LEU A 383 -16.93 -6.49 11.61
C LEU A 383 -18.45 -6.69 11.47
N VAL A 384 -19.05 -6.01 10.50
CA VAL A 384 -20.44 -6.25 10.08
C VAL A 384 -20.48 -7.31 8.99
N ARG A 385 -19.71 -7.12 7.91
CA ARG A 385 -19.49 -8.13 6.88
C ARG A 385 -18.23 -7.87 6.06
N GLU A 386 -17.69 -8.92 5.48
CA GLU A 386 -16.70 -8.80 4.40
C GLU A 386 -17.42 -8.45 3.09
N ILE A 387 -16.86 -7.50 2.35
CA ILE A 387 -17.27 -7.12 0.99
C ILE A 387 -16.23 -7.71 0.06
N LYS A 388 -16.60 -8.77 -0.64
CA LYS A 388 -15.66 -9.47 -1.51
C LYS A 388 -15.30 -8.65 -2.74
N ALA A 389 -14.10 -8.87 -3.26
CA ALA A 389 -13.59 -8.15 -4.42
C ALA A 389 -14.57 -8.22 -5.62
N GLU A 390 -15.18 -9.40 -5.84
CA GLU A 390 -16.09 -9.67 -6.95
C GLU A 390 -17.43 -8.91 -6.83
N GLU A 391 -17.84 -8.57 -5.59
CA GLU A 391 -19.08 -7.82 -5.33
C GLU A 391 -18.97 -6.34 -5.72
N MET A 392 -17.76 -5.78 -5.66
CA MET A 392 -17.56 -4.33 -5.78
C MET A 392 -17.69 -3.80 -7.19
N ASN A 393 -17.53 -4.63 -8.23
CA ASN A 393 -17.58 -4.19 -9.63
C ASN A 393 -16.74 -2.92 -9.87
N VAL A 394 -15.50 -2.93 -9.37
CA VAL A 394 -14.59 -1.78 -9.45
C VAL A 394 -14.35 -1.37 -10.89
N PRO A 395 -14.64 -0.11 -11.29
CA PRO A 395 -14.53 0.31 -12.68
C PRO A 395 -13.08 0.30 -13.17
N ILE A 396 -12.89 -0.06 -14.45
CA ILE A 396 -11.64 0.10 -15.17
C ILE A 396 -11.64 1.50 -15.76
N ARG A 397 -10.65 2.32 -15.38
CA ARG A 397 -10.62 3.74 -15.73
C ARG A 397 -9.50 4.12 -16.70
N ASN A 398 -8.61 3.18 -17.03
CA ASN A 398 -7.57 3.41 -18.02
C ASN A 398 -8.10 3.22 -19.46
N LYS A 399 -7.37 3.80 -20.40
CA LYS A 399 -7.55 3.53 -21.82
C LYS A 399 -6.28 2.80 -22.26
N ARG A 400 -6.32 1.47 -22.31
CA ARG A 400 -5.25 0.72 -22.98
C ARG A 400 -5.24 1.15 -24.45
N GLN A 401 -4.13 1.71 -24.88
CA GLN A 401 -3.85 1.95 -26.29
C GLN A 401 -3.21 0.71 -26.90
#